data_444d5f6dccd23f1cf50cf76eebce0d67
#
_entry.id   444d5f6dccd23f1cf50cf76eebce0d67
#
_cell.length_a   1.000
_cell.length_b   1.000
_cell.length_c   1.000
_cell.angle_alpha   90.00
_cell.angle_beta   90.00
_cell.angle_gamma   90.00
#
_symmetry.space_group_name_H-M   'P 1'
#
loop_
_entity.id
_entity.type
_entity.pdbx_description
1 polymer ?
#
loop_
_entity_poly.entity_id
_entity_poly.type
_entity_poly.pdbx_seq_one_letter_code
_entity_poly.pdbx_strand_id
1 'polypeptide(L)'
;MVMNNLNPTDFTPWPEQFSQRYREQGYWQQRTLFDYFSDSVKKSPDAIALIDEFGQYSYQNLYQKMISLAAGLSSLGLQRGDNVVLQMANRAEFYLCFFALTMRGIKPVLALPAHRYLELSYFCQHTQAKAYIFSDDIVGFDAQQTAQKLRSSCPSLLHTIVCGQSSHEQIQELDTLYHCAEDDPVTDSVFADQVAFFQLSGGTTGTPKLIPRTHNDYAYSVLGSIQICQFGPQTRYLCVLPVAHNFPLSSPGALGVFYAGGCVVLASDTTPHTAFRLIEKHHITVAALVPPLALLWMKYAESATENIASLTLVQVGGAKFSEAAAMRLPTALHCQLQQVFGMAEGLVNYTRLDDPLSVIVTTQGRPISADDEVMIINDEGEPAAVGEEGLLMTRGPYTIRGYYRAPEHNQRSFTEQGFYITGDRVRRTAEGNIIVTGREKDQINRGGEKIAAEEVENLLLQHQDVHDVALVAIADEFLGERSCAIVVPDNGKTLKPITLKRFLHAQGLAEFKIPDHIHFVDELPKTPVGKVNKKWLRTQYSH
;
A
#
# COMPACT_ATOMS: atom_id res chain seq x y z
N MET A 1 6.58 29.69 18.66
CA MET A 1 6.07 29.37 17.30
C MET A 1 7.26 29.08 16.42
N VAL A 2 7.67 27.84 16.29
CA VAL A 2 8.69 27.43 15.30
C VAL A 2 7.91 27.00 14.08
N MET A 3 7.78 27.91 13.11
CA MET A 3 7.24 27.56 11.80
C MET A 3 8.16 26.53 11.16
N ASN A 4 7.59 25.37 10.83
CA ASN A 4 8.27 24.35 10.04
C ASN A 4 8.78 24.96 8.73
N ASN A 5 10.07 24.86 8.48
CA ASN A 5 10.73 25.19 7.21
C ASN A 5 10.41 24.14 6.11
N LEU A 6 9.15 23.65 6.04
CA LEU A 6 8.69 22.91 4.87
C LEU A 6 8.32 23.96 3.82
N ASN A 7 9.00 23.90 2.68
CA ASN A 7 8.63 24.66 1.51
C ASN A 7 7.14 24.39 1.23
N PRO A 8 6.26 25.38 1.01
CA PRO A 8 4.85 25.15 0.74
C PRO A 8 4.56 24.15 -0.40
N THR A 9 5.56 23.87 -1.23
CA THR A 9 5.50 22.88 -2.33
C THR A 9 5.66 21.43 -1.88
N ASP A 10 6.13 21.17 -0.65
CA ASP A 10 6.49 19.82 -0.21
C ASP A 10 5.30 19.03 0.34
N PHE A 11 4.44 19.68 1.09
CA PHE A 11 3.25 19.09 1.71
C PHE A 11 2.08 20.08 1.68
N THR A 12 0.90 19.62 1.24
CA THR A 12 -0.33 20.41 1.24
C THR A 12 -1.15 20.07 2.48
N PRO A 13 -1.22 20.94 3.50
CA PRO A 13 -2.02 20.70 4.70
C PRO A 13 -3.51 20.84 4.42
N TRP A 14 -4.32 20.27 5.30
CA TRP A 14 -5.75 20.59 5.29
C TRP A 14 -5.98 22.07 5.62
N PRO A 15 -6.90 22.77 4.94
CA PRO A 15 -7.29 24.13 5.33
C PRO A 15 -7.77 24.18 6.78
N GLU A 16 -7.46 25.26 7.51
CA GLU A 16 -7.69 25.36 8.97
C GLU A 16 -9.15 25.08 9.37
N GLN A 17 -10.11 25.51 8.58
CA GLN A 17 -11.54 25.24 8.82
C GLN A 17 -11.87 23.73 8.90
N PHE A 18 -11.19 22.89 8.09
CA PHE A 18 -11.35 21.43 8.13
C PHE A 18 -10.60 20.83 9.30
N SER A 19 -9.35 21.25 9.52
CA SER A 19 -8.52 20.77 10.61
C SER A 19 -9.17 21.05 11.97
N GLN A 20 -9.72 22.25 12.15
CA GLN A 20 -10.45 22.64 13.36
C GLN A 20 -11.70 21.77 13.54
N ARG A 21 -12.52 21.64 12.50
CA ARG A 21 -13.71 20.76 12.52
C ARG A 21 -13.35 19.33 12.92
N TYR A 22 -12.30 18.75 12.34
CA TYR A 22 -11.92 17.37 12.64
C TYR A 22 -11.40 17.19 14.08
N ARG A 23 -10.76 18.21 14.65
CA ARG A 23 -10.39 18.24 16.08
C ARG A 23 -11.64 18.36 16.97
N GLU A 24 -12.54 19.26 16.65
CA GLU A 24 -13.81 19.47 17.41
C GLU A 24 -14.70 18.23 17.39
N GLN A 25 -14.74 17.49 16.29
CA GLN A 25 -15.45 16.21 16.17
C GLN A 25 -14.73 15.04 16.86
N GLY A 26 -13.50 15.27 17.38
CA GLY A 26 -12.71 14.23 18.03
C GLY A 26 -12.08 13.22 17.07
N TYR A 27 -12.10 13.50 15.76
CA TYR A 27 -11.44 12.65 14.77
C TYR A 27 -9.92 12.73 14.90
N TRP A 28 -9.40 13.93 15.08
CA TRP A 28 -7.99 14.23 15.27
C TRP A 28 -7.70 14.50 16.74
N GLN A 29 -7.13 13.50 17.41
CA GLN A 29 -6.93 13.53 18.87
C GLN A 29 -5.58 14.16 19.27
N GLN A 30 -4.82 14.70 18.31
CA GLN A 30 -3.51 15.32 18.53
C GLN A 30 -2.51 14.35 19.19
N ARG A 31 -2.56 13.09 18.77
CA ARG A 31 -1.71 12.00 19.25
C ARG A 31 -0.91 11.40 18.10
N THR A 32 0.29 10.93 18.40
CA THR A 32 1.13 10.23 17.43
C THR A 32 0.69 8.77 17.26
N LEU A 33 1.09 8.13 16.17
CA LEU A 33 0.84 6.70 15.93
C LEU A 33 1.45 5.83 17.04
N PHE A 34 2.58 6.26 17.59
CA PHE A 34 3.25 5.56 18.69
C PHE A 34 2.49 5.68 20.02
N ASP A 35 1.78 6.78 20.26
CA ASP A 35 0.98 6.94 21.50
C ASP A 35 -0.13 5.89 21.60
N TYR A 36 -0.79 5.55 20.47
CA TYR A 36 -1.82 4.51 20.47
C TYR A 36 -1.23 3.12 20.71
N PHE A 37 -0.05 2.83 20.16
CA PHE A 37 0.66 1.58 20.48
C PHE A 37 1.04 1.53 21.96
N SER A 38 1.56 2.63 22.51
CA SER A 38 1.95 2.74 23.93
C SER A 38 0.80 2.51 24.89
N ASP A 39 -0.42 2.89 24.50
CA ASP A 39 -1.61 2.62 25.32
C ASP A 39 -1.89 1.11 25.44
N SER A 40 -1.68 0.35 24.39
CA SER A 40 -1.82 -1.12 24.42
C SER A 40 -0.73 -1.77 25.26
N VAL A 41 0.52 -1.23 25.19
CA VAL A 41 1.61 -1.67 26.09
C VAL A 41 1.22 -1.48 27.56
N LYS A 42 0.68 -0.31 27.92
CA LYS A 42 0.26 -0.01 29.31
C LYS A 42 -0.86 -0.93 29.79
N LYS A 43 -1.81 -1.30 28.89
CA LYS A 43 -2.95 -2.14 29.21
C LYS A 43 -2.59 -3.62 29.36
N SER A 44 -1.70 -4.12 28.51
CA SER A 44 -1.41 -5.56 28.41
C SER A 44 0.06 -5.80 28.01
N PRO A 45 1.05 -5.43 28.85
CA PRO A 45 2.47 -5.47 28.50
C PRO A 45 2.97 -6.86 28.09
N ASP A 46 2.48 -7.91 28.77
CA ASP A 46 2.93 -9.28 28.57
C ASP A 46 2.15 -10.03 27.49
N ALA A 47 1.07 -9.45 26.94
CA ALA A 47 0.32 -10.07 25.85
C ALA A 47 1.19 -10.13 24.58
N ILE A 48 1.08 -11.23 23.83
CA ILE A 48 1.80 -11.38 22.56
C ILE A 48 1.17 -10.45 21.51
N ALA A 49 1.96 -9.49 21.05
CA ALA A 49 1.56 -8.49 20.07
C ALA A 49 1.88 -8.91 18.63
N LEU A 50 3.00 -9.62 18.45
CA LEU A 50 3.48 -10.00 17.12
C LEU A 50 4.17 -11.37 17.15
N ILE A 51 3.95 -12.13 16.09
CA ILE A 51 4.61 -13.42 15.82
C ILE A 51 5.12 -13.40 14.38
N ASP A 52 6.38 -13.76 14.17
CA ASP A 52 6.95 -14.01 12.85
C ASP A 52 7.72 -15.35 12.86
N GLU A 53 8.48 -15.62 11.81
CA GLU A 53 9.29 -16.85 11.73
C GLU A 53 10.48 -16.85 12.70
N PHE A 54 10.89 -15.67 13.19
CA PHE A 54 12.05 -15.51 14.08
C PHE A 54 11.65 -15.54 15.56
N GLY A 55 10.38 -15.29 15.90
CA GLY A 55 9.95 -15.34 17.28
C GLY A 55 8.56 -14.83 17.59
N GLN A 56 8.33 -14.69 18.90
CA GLN A 56 7.13 -14.11 19.47
C GLN A 56 7.52 -12.91 20.35
N TYR A 57 6.82 -11.83 20.20
CA TYR A 57 7.12 -10.57 20.85
C TYR A 57 5.91 -10.08 21.65
N SER A 58 6.08 -9.85 22.96
CA SER A 58 5.07 -9.17 23.76
C SER A 58 5.02 -7.67 23.42
N TYR A 59 3.93 -6.99 23.80
CA TYR A 59 3.81 -5.53 23.69
C TYR A 59 4.98 -4.83 24.36
N GLN A 60 5.37 -5.24 25.56
CA GLN A 60 6.50 -4.67 26.29
C GLN A 60 7.83 -4.92 25.58
N ASN A 61 8.03 -6.12 25.04
CA ASN A 61 9.27 -6.44 24.31
C ASN A 61 9.41 -5.58 23.04
N LEU A 62 8.33 -5.46 22.24
CA LEU A 62 8.35 -4.57 21.07
C LEU A 62 8.62 -3.12 21.47
N TYR A 63 7.96 -2.62 22.52
CA TYR A 63 8.14 -1.26 23.01
C TYR A 63 9.61 -0.97 23.36
N GLN A 64 10.23 -1.84 24.15
CA GLN A 64 11.63 -1.70 24.53
C GLN A 64 12.57 -1.71 23.33
N LYS A 65 12.34 -2.63 22.37
CA LYS A 65 13.12 -2.67 21.14
C LYS A 65 12.95 -1.40 20.30
N MET A 66 11.74 -0.86 20.19
CA MET A 66 11.45 0.39 19.47
C MET A 66 12.21 1.57 20.08
N ILE A 67 12.18 1.72 21.41
CA ILE A 67 12.91 2.79 22.12
C ILE A 67 14.42 2.65 21.90
N SER A 68 14.96 1.44 22.10
CA SER A 68 16.38 1.15 21.89
C SER A 68 16.82 1.45 20.45
N LEU A 69 16.04 1.03 19.46
CA LEU A 69 16.34 1.31 18.06
C LEU A 69 16.25 2.81 17.73
N ALA A 70 15.26 3.52 18.31
CA ALA A 70 15.13 4.96 18.12
C ALA A 70 16.36 5.72 18.61
N ALA A 71 16.94 5.32 19.76
CA ALA A 71 18.19 5.87 20.26
C ALA A 71 19.37 5.58 19.31
N GLY A 72 19.46 4.34 18.81
CA GLY A 72 20.49 3.96 17.84
C GLY A 72 20.39 4.72 16.51
N LEU A 73 19.18 4.92 15.99
CA LEU A 73 18.99 5.73 14.78
C LEU A 73 19.39 7.20 15.00
N SER A 74 19.13 7.75 16.18
CA SER A 74 19.57 9.10 16.53
C SER A 74 21.11 9.20 16.62
N SER A 75 21.78 8.17 17.14
CA SER A 75 23.26 8.15 17.23
C SER A 75 23.95 8.18 15.86
N LEU A 76 23.24 7.78 14.78
CA LEU A 76 23.71 7.95 13.41
C LEU A 76 23.58 9.40 12.89
N GLY A 77 23.03 10.31 13.68
CA GLY A 77 22.79 11.69 13.28
C GLY A 77 21.51 11.89 12.46
N LEU A 78 20.63 10.89 12.39
CA LEU A 78 19.29 11.05 11.81
C LEU A 78 18.45 11.97 12.72
N GLN A 79 17.84 12.97 12.13
CA GLN A 79 17.13 14.02 12.83
C GLN A 79 15.66 14.11 12.42
N ARG A 80 14.85 14.73 13.26
CA ARG A 80 13.46 15.08 12.95
C ARG A 80 13.39 15.79 11.59
N GLY A 81 12.47 15.33 10.76
CA GLY A 81 12.27 15.87 9.40
C GLY A 81 13.05 15.13 8.31
N ASP A 82 14.04 14.31 8.66
CA ASP A 82 14.73 13.47 7.69
C ASP A 82 13.79 12.42 7.09
N ASN A 83 14.08 12.00 5.86
CA ASN A 83 13.39 10.91 5.19
C ASN A 83 14.29 9.67 5.14
N VAL A 84 13.69 8.51 5.31
CA VAL A 84 14.34 7.20 5.30
C VAL A 84 13.55 6.26 4.41
N VAL A 85 14.18 5.62 3.42
CA VAL A 85 13.50 4.57 2.64
C VAL A 85 13.55 3.28 3.45
N LEU A 86 12.38 2.68 3.70
CA LEU A 86 12.22 1.43 4.46
C LEU A 86 11.66 0.36 3.54
N GLN A 87 12.44 -0.72 3.29
CA GLN A 87 12.04 -1.85 2.46
C GLN A 87 12.36 -3.17 3.16
N MET A 88 11.33 -3.90 3.57
CA MET A 88 11.50 -5.17 4.29
C MET A 88 10.50 -6.22 3.82
N ALA A 89 10.88 -7.48 3.94
CA ALA A 89 9.97 -8.62 3.95
C ALA A 89 9.02 -8.56 5.17
N ASN A 90 8.12 -9.53 5.27
CA ASN A 90 7.18 -9.61 6.40
C ASN A 90 7.89 -10.09 7.67
N ARG A 91 8.42 -9.15 8.44
CA ARG A 91 9.16 -9.42 9.68
C ARG A 91 8.94 -8.33 10.73
N ALA A 92 9.19 -8.65 11.99
CA ALA A 92 8.94 -7.76 13.13
C ALA A 92 9.71 -6.45 13.01
N GLU A 93 10.92 -6.48 12.46
CA GLU A 93 11.79 -5.31 12.32
C GLU A 93 11.19 -4.21 11.45
N PHE A 94 10.27 -4.53 10.53
CA PHE A 94 9.52 -3.51 9.81
C PHE A 94 8.76 -2.58 10.79
N TYR A 95 8.01 -3.14 11.74
CA TYR A 95 7.27 -2.35 12.71
C TYR A 95 8.18 -1.68 13.74
N LEU A 96 9.28 -2.35 14.12
CA LEU A 96 10.29 -1.75 14.99
C LEU A 96 10.88 -0.49 14.35
N CYS A 97 11.30 -0.57 13.08
CA CYS A 97 11.81 0.58 12.33
C CYS A 97 10.73 1.65 12.11
N PHE A 98 9.51 1.24 11.71
CA PHE A 98 8.42 2.18 11.46
C PHE A 98 8.11 3.03 12.68
N PHE A 99 7.94 2.41 13.86
CA PHE A 99 7.65 3.15 15.09
C PHE A 99 8.87 3.90 15.61
N ALA A 100 10.07 3.31 15.57
CA ALA A 100 11.31 3.99 16.00
C ALA A 100 11.57 5.27 15.19
N LEU A 101 11.34 5.26 13.89
CA LEU A 101 11.47 6.43 13.01
C LEU A 101 10.38 7.46 13.30
N THR A 102 9.10 7.03 13.30
CA THR A 102 7.98 7.96 13.43
C THR A 102 7.91 8.62 14.80
N MET A 103 8.29 7.94 15.89
CA MET A 103 8.37 8.55 17.23
C MET A 103 9.45 9.62 17.37
N ARG A 104 10.46 9.62 16.48
CA ARG A 104 11.50 10.67 16.39
C ARG A 104 11.16 11.74 15.36
N GLY A 105 10.00 11.65 14.69
CA GLY A 105 9.61 12.56 13.61
C GLY A 105 10.48 12.40 12.35
N ILE A 106 11.15 11.26 12.20
CA ILE A 106 11.82 10.82 10.97
C ILE A 106 10.77 10.10 10.12
N LYS A 107 10.73 10.39 8.82
CA LYS A 107 9.65 9.98 7.94
C LYS A 107 10.05 8.78 7.07
N PRO A 108 9.60 7.55 7.38
CA PRO A 108 9.82 6.43 6.49
C PRO A 108 9.02 6.56 5.19
N VAL A 109 9.66 6.24 4.06
CA VAL A 109 9.04 5.96 2.76
C VAL A 109 8.88 4.46 2.67
N LEU A 110 7.64 3.98 2.66
CA LEU A 110 7.33 2.56 2.78
C LEU A 110 7.45 1.86 1.43
N ALA A 111 8.68 1.45 1.08
CA ALA A 111 8.93 0.72 -0.15
C ALA A 111 8.49 -0.74 -0.02
N LEU A 112 7.82 -1.26 -1.07
CA LEU A 112 7.41 -2.66 -1.13
C LEU A 112 8.61 -3.58 -1.43
N PRO A 113 8.60 -4.83 -0.96
CA PRO A 113 9.60 -5.84 -1.33
C PRO A 113 9.74 -6.04 -2.85
N ALA A 114 8.68 -5.77 -3.60
CA ALA A 114 8.66 -5.87 -5.06
C ALA A 114 9.38 -4.74 -5.79
N HIS A 115 9.66 -3.59 -5.17
CA HIS A 115 10.39 -2.49 -5.79
C HIS A 115 11.84 -2.88 -6.05
N ARG A 116 12.40 -2.31 -7.12
CA ARG A 116 13.78 -2.57 -7.58
C ARG A 116 14.54 -1.25 -7.65
N TYR A 117 15.72 -1.27 -8.24
CA TYR A 117 16.63 -0.12 -8.28
C TYR A 117 16.00 1.16 -8.83
N LEU A 118 15.17 1.08 -9.87
CA LEU A 118 14.55 2.27 -10.48
C LEU A 118 13.64 2.99 -9.49
N GLU A 119 12.74 2.27 -8.86
CA GLU A 119 11.81 2.85 -7.89
C GLU A 119 12.56 3.33 -6.66
N LEU A 120 13.47 2.53 -6.11
CA LEU A 120 14.25 2.88 -4.92
C LEU A 120 15.13 4.11 -5.14
N SER A 121 15.78 4.20 -6.31
CA SER A 121 16.59 5.37 -6.69
C SER A 121 15.72 6.62 -6.76
N TYR A 122 14.54 6.52 -7.37
CA TYR A 122 13.59 7.62 -7.39
C TYR A 122 13.17 8.04 -5.97
N PHE A 123 12.81 7.09 -5.10
CA PHE A 123 12.41 7.41 -3.73
C PHE A 123 13.54 8.13 -2.97
N CYS A 124 14.76 7.60 -3.05
CA CYS A 124 15.92 8.21 -2.39
C CYS A 124 16.20 9.63 -2.89
N GLN A 125 16.18 9.83 -4.20
CA GLN A 125 16.47 11.13 -4.82
C GLN A 125 15.34 12.14 -4.57
N HIS A 126 14.08 11.74 -4.80
CA HIS A 126 12.93 12.64 -4.68
C HIS A 126 12.70 13.12 -3.25
N THR A 127 12.95 12.25 -2.27
CA THR A 127 12.83 12.59 -0.85
C THR A 127 14.10 13.14 -0.23
N GLN A 128 15.23 13.09 -0.94
CA GLN A 128 16.55 13.38 -0.37
C GLN A 128 16.80 12.52 0.87
N ALA A 129 16.49 11.22 0.77
CA ALA A 129 16.58 10.28 1.88
C ALA A 129 17.99 10.25 2.48
N LYS A 130 18.07 10.20 3.81
CA LYS A 130 19.33 10.12 4.57
C LYS A 130 19.77 8.68 4.82
N ALA A 131 18.80 7.76 4.87
CA ALA A 131 19.08 6.35 5.07
C ALA A 131 18.20 5.46 4.16
N TYR A 132 18.71 4.27 3.84
CA TYR A 132 17.97 3.17 3.28
C TYR A 132 18.11 1.98 4.24
N ILE A 133 16.98 1.57 4.85
CA ILE A 133 16.88 0.44 5.76
C ILE A 133 16.15 -0.68 5.02
N PHE A 134 16.75 -1.87 4.96
CA PHE A 134 16.22 -2.97 4.17
C PHE A 134 16.51 -4.33 4.81
N SER A 135 15.78 -5.36 4.41
CA SER A 135 16.09 -6.74 4.78
C SER A 135 16.79 -7.49 3.63
N ASP A 136 17.63 -8.44 3.96
CA ASP A 136 18.40 -9.24 3.01
C ASP A 136 17.66 -10.51 2.53
N ASP A 137 16.50 -10.79 3.11
CA ASP A 137 15.67 -11.97 2.85
C ASP A 137 14.59 -11.76 1.76
N ILE A 138 14.65 -10.66 1.02
CA ILE A 138 13.72 -10.41 -0.09
C ILE A 138 14.06 -11.37 -1.25
N VAL A 139 13.15 -12.29 -1.52
CA VAL A 139 13.33 -13.34 -2.53
C VAL A 139 13.61 -12.76 -3.93
N GLY A 140 14.67 -13.26 -4.56
CA GLY A 140 15.04 -12.87 -5.93
C GLY A 140 15.58 -11.44 -6.06
N PHE A 141 16.07 -10.85 -4.94
CA PHE A 141 16.57 -9.48 -4.94
C PHE A 141 17.88 -9.36 -4.15
N ASP A 142 18.93 -8.90 -4.80
CA ASP A 142 20.18 -8.51 -4.13
C ASP A 142 20.06 -7.08 -3.60
N ALA A 143 19.52 -6.99 -2.38
CA ALA A 143 19.27 -5.72 -1.73
C ALA A 143 20.58 -5.01 -1.35
N GLN A 144 21.64 -5.76 -0.98
CA GLN A 144 22.93 -5.18 -0.60
C GLN A 144 23.66 -4.57 -1.79
N GLN A 145 23.67 -5.26 -2.95
CA GLN A 145 24.24 -4.68 -4.18
C GLN A 145 23.44 -3.43 -4.61
N THR A 146 22.11 -3.47 -4.46
CA THR A 146 21.27 -2.31 -4.75
C THR A 146 21.56 -1.16 -3.82
N ALA A 147 21.77 -1.40 -2.53
CA ALA A 147 22.15 -0.38 -1.55
C ALA A 147 23.45 0.33 -1.92
N GLN A 148 24.46 -0.41 -2.40
CA GLN A 148 25.71 0.17 -2.88
C GLN A 148 25.51 1.09 -4.11
N LYS A 149 24.70 0.63 -5.08
CA LYS A 149 24.37 1.45 -6.27
C LYS A 149 23.63 2.73 -5.87
N LEU A 150 22.66 2.62 -4.94
CA LEU A 150 21.92 3.77 -4.42
C LEU A 150 22.84 4.77 -3.73
N ARG A 151 23.75 4.30 -2.88
CA ARG A 151 24.73 5.16 -2.21
C ARG A 151 25.60 5.93 -3.18
N SER A 152 25.98 5.31 -4.29
CA SER A 152 26.78 5.95 -5.35
C SER A 152 25.98 6.96 -6.18
N SER A 153 24.67 6.75 -6.35
CA SER A 153 23.81 7.57 -7.23
C SER A 153 22.98 8.62 -6.48
N CYS A 154 22.91 8.54 -5.15
CA CYS A 154 22.10 9.42 -4.30
C CYS A 154 22.99 10.08 -3.22
N PRO A 155 23.56 11.25 -3.48
CA PRO A 155 24.49 11.90 -2.54
C PRO A 155 23.89 12.22 -1.16
N SER A 156 22.56 12.33 -1.04
CA SER A 156 21.86 12.53 0.23
C SER A 156 21.87 11.29 1.13
N LEU A 157 22.09 10.08 0.55
CA LEU A 157 22.03 8.81 1.25
C LEU A 157 23.31 8.56 2.03
N LEU A 158 23.29 8.86 3.31
CA LEU A 158 24.44 8.77 4.22
C LEU A 158 24.60 7.36 4.81
N HIS A 159 23.46 6.67 5.06
CA HIS A 159 23.43 5.37 5.73
C HIS A 159 22.72 4.32 4.89
N THR A 160 23.27 3.12 4.86
CA THR A 160 22.64 1.91 4.34
C THR A 160 22.67 0.88 5.45
N ILE A 161 21.48 0.39 5.85
CA ILE A 161 21.31 -0.42 7.06
C ILE A 161 20.56 -1.70 6.65
N VAL A 162 21.17 -2.85 6.90
CA VAL A 162 20.59 -4.16 6.60
C VAL A 162 20.02 -4.81 7.85
N CYS A 163 18.81 -5.30 7.76
CA CYS A 163 18.26 -6.28 8.69
C CYS A 163 18.67 -7.67 8.21
N GLY A 164 19.69 -8.22 8.83
CA GLY A 164 20.43 -9.41 8.45
C GLY A 164 21.92 -9.21 8.57
N GLN A 165 22.71 -10.08 7.95
CA GLN A 165 24.17 -9.99 7.98
C GLN A 165 24.70 -9.12 6.84
N SER A 166 25.60 -8.22 7.15
CA SER A 166 26.27 -7.40 6.14
C SER A 166 27.41 -8.17 5.47
N SER A 167 27.42 -8.15 4.14
CA SER A 167 28.56 -8.61 3.33
C SER A 167 29.52 -7.50 2.91
N HIS A 168 29.28 -6.27 3.33
CA HIS A 168 30.00 -5.06 2.91
C HIS A 168 30.25 -4.10 4.06
N GLU A 169 31.48 -3.65 4.22
CA GLU A 169 31.89 -2.74 5.30
C GLU A 169 31.08 -1.42 5.37
N GLN A 170 30.52 -0.98 4.24
CA GLN A 170 29.76 0.28 4.17
C GLN A 170 28.26 0.09 4.49
N ILE A 171 27.81 -1.13 4.73
CA ILE A 171 26.43 -1.45 5.10
C ILE A 171 26.42 -1.85 6.57
N GLN A 172 25.70 -1.10 7.36
CA GLN A 172 25.58 -1.32 8.79
C GLN A 172 24.50 -2.36 9.08
N GLU A 173 24.74 -3.24 10.05
CA GLU A 173 23.73 -4.19 10.50
C GLU A 173 22.76 -3.52 11.48
N LEU A 174 21.45 -3.72 11.28
CA LEU A 174 20.39 -3.15 12.12
C LEU A 174 20.55 -3.53 13.59
N ASP A 175 21.01 -4.76 13.85
CA ASP A 175 21.20 -5.28 15.20
C ASP A 175 22.24 -4.50 16.02
N THR A 176 23.19 -3.85 15.35
CA THR A 176 24.18 -2.99 16.02
C THR A 176 23.62 -1.68 16.52
N LEU A 177 22.39 -1.33 16.13
CA LEU A 177 21.73 -0.07 16.51
C LEU A 177 20.86 -0.20 17.76
N TYR A 178 20.70 -1.40 18.31
CA TYR A 178 20.00 -1.55 19.58
C TYR A 178 20.92 -1.12 20.75
N HIS A 179 20.68 0.07 21.27
CA HIS A 179 21.43 0.62 22.42
C HIS A 179 20.58 0.61 23.68
N CYS A 180 21.22 0.49 24.85
CA CYS A 180 20.55 0.70 26.12
C CYS A 180 20.04 2.13 26.22
N ALA A 181 18.73 2.30 26.31
CA ALA A 181 18.05 3.60 26.24
C ALA A 181 18.15 4.44 27.53
N GLU A 182 19.09 4.15 28.43
CA GLU A 182 19.16 4.82 29.75
C GLU A 182 19.50 6.32 29.66
N ASP A 183 20.11 6.78 28.55
CA ASP A 183 20.65 8.15 28.45
C ASP A 183 20.00 9.04 27.36
N ASP A 184 19.03 8.56 26.59
CA ASP A 184 18.39 9.36 25.54
C ASP A 184 16.85 9.39 25.71
N PRO A 185 16.32 10.27 26.56
CA PRO A 185 14.90 10.48 26.61
C PRO A 185 14.43 10.95 25.23
N VAL A 186 13.32 10.36 24.71
CA VAL A 186 12.64 10.85 23.51
C VAL A 186 12.15 12.26 23.78
N THR A 187 13.04 13.25 23.57
CA THR A 187 12.80 14.65 23.91
C THR A 187 12.17 15.44 22.76
N ASP A 188 12.12 14.86 21.55
CA ASP A 188 11.59 15.53 20.39
C ASP A 188 10.05 15.55 20.43
N SER A 189 9.47 16.73 20.61
CA SER A 189 8.03 16.92 20.49
C SER A 189 7.58 16.69 19.04
N VAL A 190 7.10 15.50 18.74
CA VAL A 190 6.49 15.20 17.45
C VAL A 190 5.04 15.68 17.46
N PHE A 191 4.65 16.51 16.50
CA PHE A 191 3.29 17.02 16.41
C PHE A 191 2.44 16.15 15.50
N ALA A 192 1.22 15.87 15.91
CA ALA A 192 0.31 14.97 15.22
C ALA A 192 -0.11 15.46 13.82
N ASP A 193 -0.04 16.76 13.56
CA ASP A 193 -0.32 17.37 12.25
C ASP A 193 0.86 17.27 11.26
N GLN A 194 2.02 16.77 11.71
CA GLN A 194 3.18 16.58 10.83
C GLN A 194 3.06 15.28 10.02
N VAL A 195 3.71 15.29 8.85
CA VAL A 195 3.87 14.06 8.06
C VAL A 195 4.65 13.04 8.88
N ALA A 196 4.00 11.93 9.17
CA ALA A 196 4.57 10.81 9.91
C ALA A 196 5.39 9.90 8.98
N PHE A 197 4.87 9.65 7.77
CA PHE A 197 5.50 8.75 6.79
C PHE A 197 4.89 8.96 5.40
N PHE A 198 5.43 8.24 4.41
CA PHE A 198 4.92 8.25 3.05
C PHE A 198 4.49 6.85 2.63
N GLN A 199 3.23 6.73 2.20
CA GLN A 199 2.76 5.64 1.36
C GLN A 199 3.09 5.92 -0.10
N LEU A 200 2.97 4.90 -0.96
CA LEU A 200 3.24 5.01 -2.38
C LEU A 200 1.98 4.76 -3.18
N SER A 201 1.70 5.66 -4.13
CA SER A 201 0.62 5.42 -5.08
C SER A 201 1.08 4.42 -6.13
N GLY A 202 0.17 3.60 -6.63
CA GLY A 202 0.43 2.79 -7.82
C GLY A 202 0.38 3.62 -9.10
N GLY A 203 1.20 4.65 -9.23
CA GLY A 203 1.16 5.73 -10.21
C GLY A 203 0.58 5.40 -11.59
N THR A 204 -0.34 6.24 -12.08
CA THR A 204 -0.92 6.16 -13.44
C THR A 204 0.00 6.73 -14.51
N THR A 205 1.08 7.43 -14.14
CA THR A 205 1.98 8.20 -15.00
C THR A 205 3.44 7.76 -14.90
N GLY A 206 3.68 6.48 -14.61
CA GLY A 206 5.00 5.87 -14.62
C GLY A 206 5.76 5.94 -13.30
N THR A 207 5.88 7.10 -12.69
CA THR A 207 6.63 7.26 -11.43
C THR A 207 5.68 7.23 -10.24
N PRO A 208 5.88 6.32 -9.23
CA PRO A 208 5.08 6.29 -8.03
C PRO A 208 5.10 7.64 -7.32
N LYS A 209 3.92 8.14 -6.89
CA LYS A 209 3.84 9.37 -6.11
C LYS A 209 3.90 9.06 -4.63
N LEU A 210 4.55 9.93 -3.87
CA LEU A 210 4.59 9.83 -2.44
C LEU A 210 3.33 10.45 -1.83
N ILE A 211 2.64 9.66 -1.04
CA ILE A 211 1.41 10.01 -0.34
C ILE A 211 1.78 10.38 1.09
N PRO A 212 1.82 11.68 1.45
CA PRO A 212 2.16 12.10 2.80
C PRO A 212 0.99 11.78 3.75
N ARG A 213 1.29 11.04 4.82
CA ARG A 213 0.30 10.74 5.87
C ARG A 213 0.74 11.38 7.17
N THR A 214 -0.16 12.13 7.81
CA THR A 214 0.07 12.69 9.14
C THR A 214 -0.29 11.66 10.22
N HIS A 215 0.14 11.91 11.45
CA HIS A 215 -0.28 11.07 12.57
C HIS A 215 -1.79 11.13 12.78
N ASN A 216 -2.39 12.34 12.72
CA ASN A 216 -3.82 12.54 12.92
C ASN A 216 -4.68 11.82 11.88
N ASP A 217 -4.43 12.05 10.59
CA ASP A 217 -5.26 11.50 9.52
C ASP A 217 -5.20 9.97 9.49
N TYR A 218 -3.98 9.43 9.64
CA TYR A 218 -3.79 7.99 9.55
C TYR A 218 -4.31 7.25 10.79
N ALA A 219 -4.07 7.80 11.99
CA ALA A 219 -4.65 7.25 13.22
C ALA A 219 -6.18 7.22 13.14
N TYR A 220 -6.82 8.29 12.64
CA TYR A 220 -8.27 8.32 12.50
C TYR A 220 -8.78 7.22 11.56
N SER A 221 -8.15 7.03 10.40
CA SER A 221 -8.55 5.96 9.48
C SER A 221 -8.44 4.56 10.09
N VAL A 222 -7.39 4.32 10.88
CA VAL A 222 -7.19 3.06 11.61
C VAL A 222 -8.26 2.88 12.69
N LEU A 223 -8.50 3.91 13.53
CA LEU A 223 -9.48 3.84 14.63
C LEU A 223 -10.91 3.65 14.11
N GLY A 224 -11.29 4.37 13.04
CA GLY A 224 -12.59 4.18 12.39
C GLY A 224 -12.74 2.78 11.80
N SER A 225 -11.68 2.25 11.21
CA SER A 225 -11.67 0.88 10.69
C SER A 225 -11.79 -0.17 11.80
N ILE A 226 -11.12 0.02 12.97
CA ILE A 226 -11.26 -0.85 14.14
C ILE A 226 -12.73 -0.97 14.57
N GLN A 227 -13.44 0.16 14.64
CA GLN A 227 -14.85 0.18 15.05
C GLN A 227 -15.75 -0.60 14.07
N ILE A 228 -15.55 -0.39 12.76
CA ILE A 228 -16.32 -1.07 11.71
C ILE A 228 -16.05 -2.58 11.70
N CYS A 229 -14.79 -2.98 11.84
CA CYS A 229 -14.36 -4.37 11.79
C CYS A 229 -14.42 -5.08 13.15
N GLN A 230 -14.78 -4.36 14.22
CA GLN A 230 -14.93 -4.87 15.59
C GLN A 230 -13.64 -5.56 16.10
N PHE A 231 -12.46 -4.98 15.78
CA PHE A 231 -11.20 -5.52 16.30
C PHE A 231 -11.05 -5.25 17.81
N GLY A 232 -10.50 -6.22 18.51
CA GLY A 232 -10.29 -6.17 19.96
C GLY A 232 -9.10 -7.04 20.40
N PRO A 233 -8.90 -7.20 21.72
CA PRO A 233 -7.76 -7.97 22.27
C PRO A 233 -7.73 -9.44 21.83
N GLN A 234 -8.87 -10.00 21.41
CA GLN A 234 -8.97 -11.38 20.91
C GLN A 234 -8.66 -11.50 19.43
N THR A 235 -8.48 -10.38 18.72
CA THR A 235 -8.15 -10.39 17.29
C THR A 235 -6.76 -10.96 17.07
N ARG A 236 -6.69 -12.00 16.22
CA ARG A 236 -5.44 -12.60 15.76
C ARG A 236 -5.40 -12.49 14.24
N TYR A 237 -4.62 -11.55 13.76
CA TYR A 237 -4.60 -11.14 12.36
C TYR A 237 -3.44 -11.80 11.62
N LEU A 238 -3.74 -12.53 10.55
CA LEU A 238 -2.73 -13.07 9.65
C LEU A 238 -2.40 -12.06 8.54
N CYS A 239 -1.18 -11.56 8.54
CA CYS A 239 -0.64 -10.70 7.51
C CYS A 239 0.11 -11.52 6.47
N VAL A 240 -0.53 -11.82 5.35
CA VAL A 240 0.07 -12.52 4.19
C VAL A 240 0.53 -11.56 3.10
N LEU A 241 -0.03 -10.35 3.07
CA LEU A 241 0.35 -9.31 2.13
C LEU A 241 1.60 -8.56 2.62
N PRO A 242 2.35 -7.87 1.73
CA PRO A 242 3.53 -7.10 2.14
C PRO A 242 3.19 -6.05 3.22
N VAL A 243 3.88 -6.10 4.35
CA VAL A 243 3.61 -5.26 5.54
C VAL A 243 3.62 -3.75 5.25
N ALA A 244 4.40 -3.30 4.26
CA ALA A 244 4.49 -1.91 3.84
C ALA A 244 3.28 -1.42 3.02
N HIS A 245 2.45 -2.33 2.51
CA HIS A 245 1.27 -1.97 1.73
C HIS A 245 0.17 -1.41 2.65
N ASN A 246 -0.55 -0.37 2.16
CA ASN A 246 -1.56 0.33 2.96
C ASN A 246 -2.66 -0.60 3.51
N PHE A 247 -3.12 -1.58 2.72
CA PHE A 247 -4.21 -2.47 3.12
C PHE A 247 -3.86 -3.32 4.36
N PRO A 248 -2.79 -4.13 4.40
CA PRO A 248 -2.44 -4.90 5.60
C PRO A 248 -1.89 -4.02 6.74
N LEU A 249 -1.50 -2.77 6.47
CA LEU A 249 -1.00 -1.88 7.51
C LEU A 249 -2.12 -1.19 8.30
N SER A 250 -3.19 -0.71 7.64
CA SER A 250 -4.15 0.23 8.27
C SER A 250 -5.63 0.01 7.97
N SER A 251 -6.04 -1.08 7.28
CA SER A 251 -7.45 -1.26 6.93
C SER A 251 -8.11 -2.52 7.56
N PRO A 252 -8.33 -2.60 8.87
CA PRO A 252 -7.64 -1.94 9.98
C PRO A 252 -6.17 -2.34 10.06
N GLY A 253 -5.80 -3.50 9.48
CA GLY A 253 -4.46 -4.03 9.34
C GLY A 253 -3.71 -4.21 10.67
N ALA A 254 -2.39 -4.30 10.57
CA ALA A 254 -1.55 -4.53 11.75
C ALA A 254 -1.63 -3.38 12.77
N LEU A 255 -1.70 -2.11 12.32
CA LEU A 255 -1.84 -0.98 13.25
C LEU A 255 -3.17 -1.07 14.02
N GLY A 256 -4.25 -1.44 13.34
CA GLY A 256 -5.54 -1.64 14.01
C GLY A 256 -5.49 -2.74 15.05
N VAL A 257 -4.80 -3.84 14.77
CA VAL A 257 -4.62 -4.94 15.73
C VAL A 257 -3.79 -4.49 16.94
N PHE A 258 -2.68 -3.79 16.71
CA PHE A 258 -1.86 -3.27 17.80
C PHE A 258 -2.63 -2.28 18.68
N TYR A 259 -3.41 -1.37 18.09
CA TYR A 259 -4.18 -0.39 18.87
C TYR A 259 -5.36 -1.02 19.62
N ALA A 260 -5.92 -2.12 19.10
CA ALA A 260 -6.97 -2.90 19.75
C ALA A 260 -6.46 -3.88 20.82
N GLY A 261 -5.13 -4.04 20.96
CA GLY A 261 -4.51 -4.97 21.92
C GLY A 261 -4.47 -6.43 21.46
N GLY A 262 -4.64 -6.69 20.16
CA GLY A 262 -4.63 -8.02 19.55
C GLY A 262 -3.21 -8.52 19.18
N CYS A 263 -3.15 -9.56 18.35
CA CYS A 263 -1.89 -10.18 17.92
C CYS A 263 -1.80 -10.22 16.38
N VAL A 264 -0.70 -9.74 15.84
CA VAL A 264 -0.34 -9.86 14.41
C VAL A 264 0.53 -11.08 14.21
N VAL A 265 0.19 -11.92 13.24
CA VAL A 265 1.03 -13.05 12.80
C VAL A 265 1.46 -12.79 11.36
N LEU A 266 2.76 -12.78 11.13
CA LEU A 266 3.35 -12.50 9.81
C LEU A 266 3.61 -13.81 9.08
N ALA A 267 3.11 -13.94 7.86
CA ALA A 267 3.47 -15.04 6.98
C ALA A 267 4.73 -14.69 6.19
N SER A 268 5.65 -15.64 6.09
CA SER A 268 6.90 -15.49 5.31
C SER A 268 6.66 -15.55 3.80
N ASP A 269 5.55 -16.16 3.40
CA ASP A 269 5.12 -16.25 2.00
C ASP A 269 3.59 -16.15 1.86
N THR A 270 3.12 -16.06 0.62
CA THR A 270 1.69 -15.91 0.30
C THR A 270 0.98 -17.23 -0.02
N THR A 271 1.64 -18.39 0.17
CA THR A 271 1.06 -19.69 -0.20
C THR A 271 -0.10 -20.06 0.74
N PRO A 272 -1.18 -20.67 0.22
CA PRO A 272 -2.28 -21.14 1.07
C PRO A 272 -1.81 -22.15 2.12
N HIS A 273 -0.84 -23.02 1.79
CA HIS A 273 -0.28 -24.00 2.72
C HIS A 273 0.34 -23.35 3.95
N THR A 274 1.22 -22.35 3.76
CA THR A 274 1.80 -21.59 4.86
C THR A 274 0.72 -20.89 5.68
N ALA A 275 -0.26 -20.24 5.00
CA ALA A 275 -1.33 -19.51 5.65
C ALA A 275 -2.20 -20.44 6.53
N PHE A 276 -2.64 -21.58 6.02
CA PHE A 276 -3.53 -22.51 6.74
C PHE A 276 -2.83 -23.14 7.95
N ARG A 277 -1.55 -23.50 7.83
CA ARG A 277 -0.74 -23.92 8.98
C ARG A 277 -0.63 -22.85 10.07
N LEU A 278 -0.47 -21.59 9.68
CA LEU A 278 -0.43 -20.48 10.64
C LEU A 278 -1.81 -20.24 11.27
N ILE A 279 -2.91 -20.38 10.51
CA ILE A 279 -4.28 -20.28 11.05
C ILE A 279 -4.48 -21.33 12.13
N GLU A 280 -4.17 -22.60 11.85
CA GLU A 280 -4.29 -23.69 12.83
C GLU A 280 -3.40 -23.47 14.04
N LYS A 281 -2.10 -23.23 13.81
CA LYS A 281 -1.09 -23.10 14.87
C LYS A 281 -1.34 -21.93 15.81
N HIS A 282 -1.75 -20.81 15.27
CA HIS A 282 -1.89 -19.57 16.04
C HIS A 282 -3.35 -19.13 16.24
N HIS A 283 -4.32 -19.97 15.89
CA HIS A 283 -5.76 -19.67 16.05
C HIS A 283 -6.15 -18.32 15.46
N ILE A 284 -5.75 -18.08 14.21
CA ILE A 284 -6.03 -16.84 13.49
C ILE A 284 -7.53 -16.63 13.37
N THR A 285 -7.97 -15.41 13.64
CA THR A 285 -9.38 -15.02 13.54
C THR A 285 -9.70 -14.18 12.31
N VAL A 286 -8.73 -13.42 11.80
CA VAL A 286 -8.91 -12.50 10.66
C VAL A 286 -7.74 -12.59 9.70
N ALA A 287 -8.04 -12.54 8.39
CA ALA A 287 -7.03 -12.39 7.34
C ALA A 287 -7.50 -11.36 6.29
N ALA A 288 -6.55 -10.60 5.72
CA ALA A 288 -6.79 -9.69 4.61
C ALA A 288 -6.14 -10.23 3.33
N LEU A 289 -6.93 -10.33 2.27
CA LEU A 289 -6.54 -10.94 1.00
C LEU A 289 -6.86 -10.02 -0.18
N VAL A 290 -6.08 -10.14 -1.24
CA VAL A 290 -6.48 -9.68 -2.57
C VAL A 290 -7.26 -10.79 -3.28
N PRO A 291 -8.12 -10.48 -4.29
CA PRO A 291 -8.96 -11.46 -4.95
C PRO A 291 -8.24 -12.73 -5.42
N PRO A 292 -7.05 -12.68 -6.06
CA PRO A 292 -6.34 -13.89 -6.46
C PRO A 292 -5.97 -14.81 -5.29
N LEU A 293 -5.54 -14.26 -4.16
CA LEU A 293 -5.23 -15.05 -2.98
C LEU A 293 -6.49 -15.66 -2.37
N ALA A 294 -7.60 -14.92 -2.35
CA ALA A 294 -8.89 -15.45 -1.87
C ALA A 294 -9.32 -16.66 -2.71
N LEU A 295 -9.22 -16.59 -4.04
CA LEU A 295 -9.52 -17.71 -4.93
C LEU A 295 -8.60 -18.91 -4.70
N LEU A 296 -7.30 -18.67 -4.51
CA LEU A 296 -6.34 -19.73 -4.18
C LEU A 296 -6.64 -20.40 -2.84
N TRP A 297 -7.01 -19.61 -1.81
CA TRP A 297 -7.39 -20.16 -0.51
C TRP A 297 -8.66 -21.00 -0.60
N MET A 298 -9.69 -20.53 -1.32
CA MET A 298 -10.92 -21.28 -1.54
C MET A 298 -10.64 -22.62 -2.21
N LYS A 299 -9.79 -22.62 -3.25
CA LYS A 299 -9.40 -23.85 -3.95
C LYS A 299 -8.59 -24.79 -3.05
N TYR A 300 -7.65 -24.26 -2.28
CA TYR A 300 -6.84 -25.06 -1.36
C TYR A 300 -7.70 -25.70 -0.26
N ALA A 301 -8.69 -24.99 0.26
CA ALA A 301 -9.60 -25.47 1.29
C ALA A 301 -10.36 -26.76 0.91
N GLU A 302 -10.59 -27.01 -0.39
CA GLU A 302 -11.26 -28.25 -0.88
C GLU A 302 -10.51 -29.53 -0.50
N SER A 303 -9.18 -29.45 -0.28
CA SER A 303 -8.31 -30.60 0.05
C SER A 303 -7.44 -30.39 1.28
N ALA A 304 -7.56 -29.25 1.94
CA ALA A 304 -6.79 -28.93 3.14
C ALA A 304 -7.13 -29.86 4.30
N THR A 305 -6.14 -30.19 5.10
CA THR A 305 -6.28 -30.99 6.32
C THR A 305 -6.15 -30.16 7.58
N GLU A 306 -5.65 -28.93 7.45
CA GLU A 306 -5.46 -27.99 8.53
C GLU A 306 -6.80 -27.51 9.10
N ASN A 307 -6.88 -27.36 10.40
CA ASN A 307 -8.07 -26.85 11.06
C ASN A 307 -8.12 -25.32 11.03
N ILE A 308 -8.97 -24.76 10.17
CA ILE A 308 -9.15 -23.32 10.03
C ILE A 308 -10.40 -22.78 10.77
N ALA A 309 -11.01 -23.54 11.67
CA ALA A 309 -12.26 -23.16 12.37
C ALA A 309 -12.14 -21.88 13.22
N SER A 310 -10.92 -21.46 13.56
CA SER A 310 -10.68 -20.17 14.24
C SER A 310 -10.85 -18.94 13.34
N LEU A 311 -10.75 -19.10 12.02
CA LEU A 311 -10.88 -18.01 11.06
C LEU A 311 -12.35 -17.59 10.96
N THR A 312 -12.67 -16.41 11.48
CA THR A 312 -14.05 -15.90 11.53
C THR A 312 -14.33 -14.85 10.46
N LEU A 313 -13.29 -14.16 9.97
CA LEU A 313 -13.43 -13.06 9.03
C LEU A 313 -12.33 -13.07 7.98
N VAL A 314 -12.70 -13.00 6.72
CA VAL A 314 -11.80 -12.71 5.60
C VAL A 314 -12.18 -11.38 4.97
N GLN A 315 -11.24 -10.44 4.97
CA GLN A 315 -11.35 -9.18 4.27
C GLN A 315 -10.78 -9.33 2.86
N VAL A 316 -11.53 -8.91 1.84
CA VAL A 316 -11.05 -8.93 0.46
C VAL A 316 -11.07 -7.52 -0.12
N GLY A 317 -9.90 -7.06 -0.60
CA GLY A 317 -9.72 -5.71 -1.11
C GLY A 317 -8.56 -5.60 -2.11
N GLY A 318 -8.23 -4.36 -2.50
CA GLY A 318 -7.15 -4.07 -3.44
C GLY A 318 -7.55 -4.16 -4.91
N ALA A 319 -8.54 -5.00 -5.25
CA ALA A 319 -9.18 -5.10 -6.56
C ALA A 319 -10.64 -5.51 -6.39
N LYS A 320 -11.43 -5.40 -7.48
CA LYS A 320 -12.83 -5.86 -7.46
C LYS A 320 -12.88 -7.39 -7.30
N PHE A 321 -13.58 -7.85 -6.28
CA PHE A 321 -13.88 -9.27 -6.10
C PHE A 321 -15.19 -9.61 -6.83
N SER A 322 -15.18 -10.63 -7.68
CA SER A 322 -16.39 -10.98 -8.47
C SER A 322 -17.52 -11.45 -7.55
N GLU A 323 -18.75 -11.10 -7.89
CA GLU A 323 -19.95 -11.51 -7.13
C GLU A 323 -20.02 -13.02 -6.95
N ALA A 324 -19.72 -13.78 -8.02
CA ALA A 324 -19.71 -15.24 -7.98
C ALA A 324 -18.68 -15.81 -6.98
N ALA A 325 -17.50 -15.22 -6.90
CA ALA A 325 -16.48 -15.61 -5.93
C ALA A 325 -16.86 -15.17 -4.51
N ALA A 326 -17.37 -13.94 -4.35
CA ALA A 326 -17.83 -13.40 -3.08
C ALA A 326 -18.97 -14.26 -2.47
N MET A 327 -19.88 -14.77 -3.29
CA MET A 327 -20.94 -15.67 -2.87
C MET A 327 -20.41 -17.01 -2.34
N ARG A 328 -19.34 -17.55 -2.92
CA ARG A 328 -18.76 -18.86 -2.55
C ARG A 328 -17.86 -18.81 -1.33
N LEU A 329 -17.16 -17.68 -1.10
CA LEU A 329 -16.12 -17.58 -0.08
C LEU A 329 -16.61 -17.98 1.32
N PRO A 330 -17.76 -17.49 1.85
CA PRO A 330 -18.21 -17.84 3.18
C PRO A 330 -18.42 -19.35 3.38
N THR A 331 -18.90 -20.05 2.36
CA THR A 331 -19.08 -21.51 2.42
C THR A 331 -17.74 -22.24 2.30
N ALA A 332 -16.84 -21.77 1.42
CA ALA A 332 -15.56 -22.43 1.15
C ALA A 332 -14.58 -22.32 2.33
N LEU A 333 -14.58 -21.19 3.05
CA LEU A 333 -13.67 -20.94 4.17
C LEU A 333 -14.35 -20.96 5.54
N HIS A 334 -15.66 -21.24 5.61
CA HIS A 334 -16.47 -21.27 6.85
C HIS A 334 -16.34 -19.99 7.70
N CYS A 335 -16.26 -18.81 7.06
CA CYS A 335 -16.06 -17.53 7.71
C CYS A 335 -16.94 -16.42 7.07
N GLN A 336 -16.97 -15.26 7.71
CA GLN A 336 -17.62 -14.08 7.10
C GLN A 336 -16.69 -13.46 6.04
N LEU A 337 -17.29 -12.91 4.98
CA LEU A 337 -16.63 -12.05 4.01
C LEU A 337 -16.91 -10.59 4.38
N GLN A 338 -15.87 -9.76 4.36
CA GLN A 338 -16.00 -8.31 4.35
C GLN A 338 -15.28 -7.76 3.11
N GLN A 339 -15.99 -7.09 2.21
CA GLN A 339 -15.36 -6.41 1.10
C GLN A 339 -14.81 -5.05 1.54
N VAL A 340 -13.61 -4.72 1.03
CA VAL A 340 -12.90 -3.49 1.36
C VAL A 340 -12.53 -2.77 0.07
N PHE A 341 -12.98 -1.54 -0.07
CA PHE A 341 -12.56 -0.64 -1.15
C PHE A 341 -11.94 0.61 -0.56
N GLY A 342 -10.67 0.81 -0.82
CA GLY A 342 -9.93 1.95 -0.29
C GLY A 342 -8.71 2.27 -1.12
N MET A 343 -8.07 3.37 -0.79
CA MET A 343 -6.87 3.86 -1.45
C MET A 343 -5.91 4.46 -0.42
N ALA A 344 -4.63 4.43 -0.71
CA ALA A 344 -3.63 4.98 0.21
C ALA A 344 -3.73 6.50 0.37
N GLU A 345 -4.36 7.16 -0.59
CA GLU A 345 -4.67 8.59 -0.58
C GLU A 345 -5.76 8.98 0.42
N GLY A 346 -6.59 8.02 0.84
CA GLY A 346 -7.63 8.31 1.85
C GLY A 346 -8.77 7.31 1.87
N LEU A 347 -9.92 7.67 1.34
CA LEU A 347 -11.19 6.96 1.42
C LEU A 347 -11.09 5.45 1.61
N VAL A 348 -11.71 4.94 2.66
CA VAL A 348 -11.85 3.49 2.93
C VAL A 348 -13.32 3.17 3.14
N ASN A 349 -13.79 2.17 2.43
CA ASN A 349 -15.15 1.64 2.49
C ASN A 349 -15.10 0.18 2.92
N TYR A 350 -16.06 -0.22 3.74
CA TYR A 350 -16.28 -1.60 4.15
C TYR A 350 -17.75 -1.97 3.97
N THR A 351 -18.04 -3.19 3.55
CA THR A 351 -19.31 -3.79 3.90
C THR A 351 -19.35 -3.98 5.42
N ARG A 352 -20.51 -3.76 6.04
CA ARG A 352 -20.64 -3.94 7.50
C ARG A 352 -20.81 -5.43 7.82
N LEU A 353 -20.41 -5.84 9.01
CA LEU A 353 -20.49 -7.26 9.42
C LEU A 353 -21.93 -7.75 9.54
N ASP A 354 -22.86 -6.85 9.76
CA ASP A 354 -24.30 -7.09 9.85
C ASP A 354 -25.08 -6.77 8.56
N ASP A 355 -24.39 -6.37 7.48
CA ASP A 355 -25.03 -6.17 6.17
C ASP A 355 -25.58 -7.53 5.64
N PRO A 356 -26.72 -7.53 4.97
CA PRO A 356 -27.23 -8.73 4.28
C PRO A 356 -26.22 -9.27 3.26
N LEU A 357 -26.19 -10.60 3.08
CA LEU A 357 -25.26 -11.23 2.12
C LEU A 357 -25.35 -10.62 0.73
N SER A 358 -26.56 -10.26 0.26
CA SER A 358 -26.77 -9.58 -1.01
C SER A 358 -25.99 -8.27 -1.13
N VAL A 359 -25.89 -7.47 -0.06
CA VAL A 359 -25.09 -6.24 -0.02
C VAL A 359 -23.61 -6.57 -0.01
N ILE A 360 -23.19 -7.55 0.82
CA ILE A 360 -21.78 -7.95 0.94
C ILE A 360 -21.22 -8.42 -0.41
N VAL A 361 -21.98 -9.20 -1.19
CA VAL A 361 -21.45 -9.77 -2.44
C VAL A 361 -21.50 -8.81 -3.63
N THR A 362 -22.41 -7.83 -3.64
CA THR A 362 -22.62 -6.93 -4.78
C THR A 362 -21.98 -5.57 -4.63
N THR A 363 -21.57 -5.18 -3.42
CA THR A 363 -21.00 -3.85 -3.16
C THR A 363 -19.62 -3.93 -2.49
N GLN A 364 -18.90 -2.83 -2.49
CA GLN A 364 -17.65 -2.68 -1.71
C GLN A 364 -17.88 -1.84 -0.44
N GLY A 365 -19.12 -1.79 0.02
CA GLY A 365 -19.52 -1.12 1.26
C GLY A 365 -19.57 0.40 1.17
N ARG A 366 -19.54 1.05 2.33
CA ARG A 366 -19.68 2.50 2.49
C ARG A 366 -18.54 3.07 3.35
N PRO A 367 -18.30 4.41 3.29
CA PRO A 367 -17.22 5.08 4.01
C PRO A 367 -17.22 4.79 5.52
N ILE A 368 -16.03 4.91 6.13
CA ILE A 368 -15.88 4.76 7.59
C ILE A 368 -16.31 6.00 8.36
N SER A 369 -16.17 7.18 7.76
CA SER A 369 -16.46 8.46 8.41
C SER A 369 -17.78 9.07 7.92
N ALA A 370 -18.51 9.69 8.84
CA ALA A 370 -19.66 10.52 8.47
C ALA A 370 -19.25 11.80 7.72
N ASP A 371 -17.99 12.24 7.89
CA ASP A 371 -17.41 13.40 7.22
C ASP A 371 -16.61 13.04 5.94
N ASP A 372 -16.73 11.79 5.47
CA ASP A 372 -16.27 11.45 4.13
C ASP A 372 -17.26 11.99 3.09
N GLU A 373 -16.82 13.01 2.37
CA GLU A 373 -17.58 13.58 1.28
C GLU A 373 -17.27 12.78 -0.01
N VAL A 374 -18.26 12.05 -0.47
CA VAL A 374 -18.20 11.23 -1.70
C VAL A 374 -19.04 11.91 -2.77
N MET A 375 -18.40 12.33 -3.85
CA MET A 375 -19.01 12.91 -5.05
C MET A 375 -18.79 11.96 -6.23
N ILE A 376 -19.83 11.70 -6.99
CA ILE A 376 -19.77 10.90 -8.22
C ILE A 376 -20.22 11.82 -9.35
N ILE A 377 -19.37 11.98 -10.36
CA ILE A 377 -19.63 12.86 -11.51
C ILE A 377 -19.84 12.00 -12.75
N ASN A 378 -20.98 12.17 -13.40
CA ASN A 378 -21.32 11.45 -14.64
C ASN A 378 -20.53 11.98 -15.86
N ASP A 379 -20.77 11.41 -17.03
CA ASP A 379 -20.04 11.77 -18.24
C ASP A 379 -20.41 13.18 -18.78
N GLU A 380 -21.53 13.75 -18.33
CA GLU A 380 -21.99 15.11 -18.62
C GLU A 380 -21.33 16.16 -17.70
N GLY A 381 -20.58 15.72 -16.68
CA GLY A 381 -19.92 16.60 -15.69
C GLY A 381 -20.82 17.00 -14.53
N GLU A 382 -22.00 16.37 -14.37
CA GLU A 382 -22.98 16.65 -13.34
C GLU A 382 -22.93 15.58 -12.22
N PRO A 383 -23.42 15.89 -11.00
CA PRO A 383 -23.57 14.90 -9.95
C PRO A 383 -24.45 13.73 -10.39
N ALA A 384 -23.91 12.52 -10.35
CA ALA A 384 -24.61 11.31 -10.75
C ALA A 384 -25.79 10.99 -9.82
N ALA A 385 -26.89 10.54 -10.39
CA ALA A 385 -28.04 10.04 -9.64
C ALA A 385 -27.72 8.71 -8.93
N VAL A 386 -28.57 8.31 -7.98
CA VAL A 386 -28.46 7.00 -7.32
C VAL A 386 -28.54 5.89 -8.38
N GLY A 387 -27.53 4.99 -8.39
CA GLY A 387 -27.41 3.89 -9.35
C GLY A 387 -26.76 4.28 -10.69
N GLU A 388 -26.59 5.56 -10.96
CA GLU A 388 -25.87 6.04 -12.13
C GLU A 388 -24.35 5.92 -11.93
N GLU A 389 -23.63 5.61 -13.03
CA GLU A 389 -22.19 5.47 -13.02
C GLU A 389 -21.49 6.80 -13.24
N GLY A 390 -20.40 7.03 -12.51
CA GLY A 390 -19.58 8.20 -12.72
C GLY A 390 -18.20 8.10 -12.07
N LEU A 391 -17.41 9.14 -12.25
CA LEU A 391 -16.08 9.29 -11.69
C LEU A 391 -16.17 9.60 -10.20
N LEU A 392 -15.49 8.82 -9.39
CA LEU A 392 -15.42 9.03 -7.94
C LEU A 392 -14.47 10.15 -7.57
N MET A 393 -14.96 11.10 -6.81
CA MET A 393 -14.17 12.11 -6.12
C MET A 393 -14.43 12.04 -4.61
N THR A 394 -13.41 12.29 -3.81
CA THR A 394 -13.53 12.19 -2.36
C THR A 394 -12.75 13.27 -1.62
N ARG A 395 -13.26 13.66 -0.46
CA ARG A 395 -12.64 14.58 0.48
C ARG A 395 -13.06 14.18 1.90
N GLY A 396 -12.13 14.21 2.86
CA GLY A 396 -12.49 13.82 4.22
C GLY A 396 -11.34 13.98 5.20
N PRO A 397 -11.54 13.56 6.46
CA PRO A 397 -10.59 13.76 7.55
C PRO A 397 -9.29 12.97 7.40
N TYR A 398 -9.24 12.01 6.48
CA TYR A 398 -8.04 11.21 6.20
C TYR A 398 -7.75 11.07 4.69
N THR A 399 -8.38 11.91 3.85
CA THR A 399 -8.03 12.04 2.44
C THR A 399 -7.00 13.15 2.27
N ILE A 400 -5.83 12.83 1.69
CA ILE A 400 -4.75 13.80 1.48
C ILE A 400 -5.20 14.99 0.62
N ARG A 401 -4.47 16.10 0.72
CA ARG A 401 -4.71 17.33 -0.03
C ARG A 401 -3.72 17.54 -1.18
N GLY A 402 -2.72 16.66 -1.29
CA GLY A 402 -1.72 16.70 -2.34
C GLY A 402 -0.66 15.63 -2.15
N TYR A 403 -0.07 15.19 -3.23
CA TYR A 403 1.12 14.35 -3.23
C TYR A 403 2.36 15.19 -2.93
N TYR A 404 3.33 14.57 -2.30
CA TYR A 404 4.58 15.20 -1.90
C TYR A 404 5.40 15.63 -3.14
N ARG A 405 5.78 16.90 -3.19
CA ARG A 405 6.61 17.51 -4.25
C ARG A 405 6.13 17.18 -5.68
N ALA A 406 4.83 17.19 -5.90
CA ALA A 406 4.23 16.87 -7.21
C ALA A 406 3.22 17.94 -7.68
N PRO A 407 3.61 19.22 -7.83
CA PRO A 407 2.67 20.33 -8.07
C PRO A 407 1.87 20.17 -9.35
N GLU A 408 2.48 19.77 -10.46
CA GLU A 408 1.78 19.56 -11.74
C GLU A 408 0.79 18.39 -11.68
N HIS A 409 1.14 17.33 -10.93
CA HIS A 409 0.26 16.19 -10.71
C HIS A 409 -0.91 16.57 -9.81
N ASN A 410 -0.65 17.36 -8.76
CA ASN A 410 -1.65 17.83 -7.82
C ASN A 410 -2.72 18.69 -8.50
N GLN A 411 -2.35 19.56 -9.46
CA GLN A 411 -3.30 20.35 -10.25
C GLN A 411 -4.32 19.50 -11.03
N ARG A 412 -3.94 18.27 -11.40
CA ARG A 412 -4.80 17.34 -12.16
C ARG A 412 -5.53 16.34 -11.28
N SER A 413 -5.05 16.11 -10.06
CA SER A 413 -5.57 15.09 -9.16
C SER A 413 -6.48 15.64 -8.07
N PHE A 414 -6.52 16.97 -7.90
CA PHE A 414 -7.36 17.63 -6.90
C PHE A 414 -8.14 18.76 -7.54
N THR A 415 -9.43 18.88 -7.16
CA THR A 415 -10.25 20.01 -7.57
C THR A 415 -9.89 21.26 -6.74
N GLU A 416 -10.33 22.44 -7.17
CA GLU A 416 -10.18 23.70 -6.42
C GLU A 416 -10.84 23.60 -5.02
N GLN A 417 -11.92 22.84 -4.90
CA GLN A 417 -12.60 22.60 -3.62
C GLN A 417 -11.86 21.56 -2.75
N GLY A 418 -10.76 20.99 -3.23
CA GLY A 418 -9.91 20.02 -2.53
C GLY A 418 -10.45 18.59 -2.52
N PHE A 419 -11.31 18.21 -3.47
CA PHE A 419 -11.65 16.82 -3.72
C PHE A 419 -10.51 16.11 -4.46
N TYR A 420 -10.16 14.93 -3.99
CA TYR A 420 -9.27 14.02 -4.70
C TYR A 420 -10.03 13.29 -5.81
N ILE A 421 -9.52 13.36 -7.04
CA ILE A 421 -10.05 12.68 -8.22
C ILE A 421 -9.41 11.31 -8.30
N THR A 422 -10.16 10.26 -7.93
CA THR A 422 -9.60 8.92 -7.71
C THR A 422 -9.22 8.19 -8.99
N GLY A 423 -9.88 8.54 -10.10
CA GLY A 423 -9.80 7.79 -11.36
C GLY A 423 -10.60 6.48 -11.35
N ASP A 424 -11.29 6.14 -10.26
CA ASP A 424 -12.21 5.01 -10.22
C ASP A 424 -13.61 5.41 -10.67
N ARG A 425 -14.26 4.57 -11.45
CA ARG A 425 -15.68 4.71 -11.81
C ARG A 425 -16.51 3.84 -10.89
N VAL A 426 -17.58 4.41 -10.37
CA VAL A 426 -18.42 3.78 -9.36
C VAL A 426 -19.88 4.10 -9.56
N ARG A 427 -20.75 3.32 -8.90
CA ARG A 427 -22.17 3.65 -8.66
C ARG A 427 -22.39 3.70 -7.15
N ARG A 428 -23.38 4.46 -6.71
CA ARG A 428 -23.80 4.52 -5.30
C ARG A 428 -25.23 4.00 -5.17
N THR A 429 -25.44 3.08 -4.22
CA THR A 429 -26.80 2.61 -3.89
C THR A 429 -27.56 3.65 -3.06
N ALA A 430 -28.87 3.46 -2.88
CA ALA A 430 -29.70 4.34 -2.06
C ALA A 430 -29.24 4.36 -0.58
N GLU A 431 -28.67 3.26 -0.10
CA GLU A 431 -28.13 3.10 1.28
C GLU A 431 -26.69 3.65 1.39
N GLY A 432 -26.12 4.19 0.32
CA GLY A 432 -24.79 4.81 0.31
C GLY A 432 -23.63 3.84 0.06
N ASN A 433 -23.90 2.57 -0.26
CA ASN A 433 -22.83 1.63 -0.61
C ASN A 433 -22.27 1.94 -2.00
N ILE A 434 -20.97 1.73 -2.16
CA ILE A 434 -20.22 1.92 -3.39
C ILE A 434 -20.11 0.61 -4.16
N ILE A 435 -20.34 0.67 -5.46
CA ILE A 435 -20.11 -0.42 -6.41
C ILE A 435 -19.06 0.04 -7.40
N VAL A 436 -17.86 -0.53 -7.34
CA VAL A 436 -16.78 -0.22 -8.29
C VAL A 436 -17.11 -0.86 -9.64
N THR A 437 -17.15 -0.05 -10.69
CA THR A 437 -17.48 -0.51 -12.06
C THR A 437 -16.24 -0.54 -12.97
N GLY A 438 -15.22 0.27 -12.69
CA GLY A 438 -14.01 0.30 -13.50
C GLY A 438 -13.04 1.42 -13.12
N ARG A 439 -12.13 1.72 -14.05
CA ARG A 439 -11.20 2.86 -13.96
C ARG A 439 -11.23 3.71 -15.21
N GLU A 440 -11.06 5.01 -15.03
CA GLU A 440 -11.05 5.98 -16.12
C GLU A 440 -9.74 5.99 -16.91
N LYS A 441 -8.62 5.68 -16.27
CA LYS A 441 -7.28 5.73 -16.86
C LYS A 441 -6.70 4.34 -17.10
N ASP A 442 -5.72 4.27 -18.01
CA ASP A 442 -4.96 3.08 -18.39
C ASP A 442 -4.03 2.54 -17.29
N GLN A 443 -4.54 2.45 -16.06
CA GLN A 443 -3.85 1.76 -14.98
C GLN A 443 -4.30 0.30 -14.97
N ILE A 444 -3.33 -0.60 -14.95
CA ILE A 444 -3.58 -2.04 -14.91
C ILE A 444 -3.54 -2.48 -13.44
N ASN A 445 -4.59 -3.13 -12.98
CA ASN A 445 -4.68 -3.61 -11.60
C ASN A 445 -4.45 -5.12 -11.55
N ARG A 446 -3.17 -5.50 -11.61
CA ARG A 446 -2.72 -6.88 -11.70
C ARG A 446 -2.64 -7.52 -10.31
N GLY A 447 -3.68 -8.24 -9.92
CA GLY A 447 -3.68 -8.97 -8.65
C GLY A 447 -3.54 -8.11 -7.39
N GLY A 448 -3.95 -6.83 -7.47
CA GLY A 448 -3.78 -5.84 -6.40
C GLY A 448 -2.57 -4.92 -6.60
N GLU A 449 -1.60 -5.32 -7.41
CA GLU A 449 -0.49 -4.46 -7.82
C GLU A 449 -0.92 -3.55 -8.97
N LYS A 450 -0.53 -2.29 -8.89
CA LYS A 450 -0.92 -1.27 -9.86
C LYS A 450 0.23 -0.98 -10.82
N ILE A 451 -0.02 -1.20 -12.12
CA ILE A 451 0.96 -0.96 -13.18
C ILE A 451 0.54 0.29 -13.95
N ALA A 452 1.42 1.26 -14.03
CA ALA A 452 1.26 2.40 -14.91
C ALA A 452 1.67 1.99 -16.33
N ALA A 453 0.72 1.99 -17.25
CA ALA A 453 1.00 1.61 -18.63
C ALA A 453 2.14 2.47 -19.24
N GLU A 454 2.07 3.78 -19.05
CA GLU A 454 3.03 4.75 -19.60
C GLU A 454 4.47 4.50 -19.10
N GLU A 455 4.67 4.05 -17.86
CA GLU A 455 6.00 3.73 -17.34
C GLU A 455 6.66 2.60 -18.13
N VAL A 456 5.92 1.53 -18.34
CA VAL A 456 6.41 0.35 -19.06
C VAL A 456 6.59 0.66 -20.56
N GLU A 457 5.65 1.42 -21.14
CA GLU A 457 5.74 1.89 -22.52
C GLU A 457 7.01 2.73 -22.74
N ASN A 458 7.26 3.70 -21.87
CA ASN A 458 8.46 4.56 -21.96
C ASN A 458 9.76 3.78 -21.83
N LEU A 459 9.81 2.74 -20.99
CA LEU A 459 10.99 1.87 -20.91
C LEU A 459 11.15 1.03 -22.17
N LEU A 460 10.07 0.43 -22.69
CA LEU A 460 10.12 -0.36 -23.91
C LEU A 460 10.56 0.47 -25.13
N LEU A 461 10.14 1.74 -25.21
CA LEU A 461 10.56 2.68 -26.26
C LEU A 461 12.07 3.01 -26.22
N GLN A 462 12.76 2.74 -25.13
CA GLN A 462 14.23 2.90 -25.06
C GLN A 462 14.98 1.73 -25.70
N HIS A 463 14.29 0.62 -26.03
CA HIS A 463 14.92 -0.49 -26.74
C HIS A 463 15.09 -0.14 -28.22
N GLN A 464 16.31 -0.24 -28.71
CA GLN A 464 16.71 0.21 -30.07
C GLN A 464 15.91 -0.40 -31.23
N ASP A 465 15.28 -1.53 -31.04
CA ASP A 465 14.49 -2.26 -32.04
C ASP A 465 12.98 -2.11 -31.83
N VAL A 466 12.52 -1.21 -30.94
CA VAL A 466 11.11 -0.90 -30.70
C VAL A 466 10.78 0.47 -31.29
N HIS A 467 9.86 0.50 -32.24
CA HIS A 467 9.39 1.72 -32.89
C HIS A 467 8.25 2.38 -32.11
N ASP A 468 7.25 1.59 -31.69
CA ASP A 468 6.09 2.08 -30.94
C ASP A 468 5.56 0.97 -30.02
N VAL A 469 4.83 1.34 -28.96
CA VAL A 469 4.27 0.38 -28.01
C VAL A 469 3.05 0.94 -27.31
N ALA A 470 2.09 0.06 -27.04
CA ALA A 470 0.96 0.33 -26.14
C ALA A 470 0.84 -0.81 -25.12
N LEU A 471 0.70 -0.46 -23.84
CA LEU A 471 0.40 -1.41 -22.79
C LEU A 471 -1.07 -1.27 -22.38
N VAL A 472 -1.79 -2.38 -22.36
CA VAL A 472 -3.22 -2.41 -21.99
C VAL A 472 -3.51 -3.47 -20.94
N ALA A 473 -4.57 -3.25 -20.17
CA ALA A 473 -5.15 -4.28 -19.32
C ALA A 473 -5.96 -5.25 -20.18
N ILE A 474 -5.80 -6.54 -19.93
CA ILE A 474 -6.68 -7.60 -20.42
C ILE A 474 -7.27 -8.35 -19.22
N ALA A 475 -8.53 -8.78 -19.33
CA ALA A 475 -9.20 -9.48 -18.25
C ALA A 475 -8.50 -10.81 -17.94
N ASP A 476 -8.39 -11.14 -16.66
CA ASP A 476 -7.85 -12.41 -16.17
C ASP A 476 -8.67 -12.91 -14.99
N GLU A 477 -9.01 -14.20 -15.01
CA GLU A 477 -9.88 -14.81 -14.01
C GLU A 477 -9.25 -14.80 -12.60
N PHE A 478 -7.91 -14.90 -12.50
CA PHE A 478 -7.21 -14.97 -11.23
C PHE A 478 -6.68 -13.61 -10.75
N LEU A 479 -6.09 -12.85 -11.65
CA LEU A 479 -5.45 -11.57 -11.29
C LEU A 479 -6.41 -10.37 -11.41
N GLY A 480 -7.63 -10.61 -11.93
CA GLY A 480 -8.55 -9.54 -12.31
C GLY A 480 -8.13 -8.91 -13.65
N GLU A 481 -6.89 -8.44 -13.73
CA GLU A 481 -6.28 -7.93 -14.96
C GLU A 481 -4.85 -8.46 -15.11
N ARG A 482 -4.42 -8.65 -16.37
CA ARG A 482 -3.04 -8.85 -16.80
C ARG A 482 -2.58 -7.73 -17.70
N SER A 483 -1.28 -7.53 -17.76
CA SER A 483 -0.67 -6.55 -18.66
C SER A 483 -0.32 -7.19 -20.01
N CYS A 484 -0.74 -6.52 -21.09
CA CYS A 484 -0.47 -6.93 -22.45
C CYS A 484 0.20 -5.79 -23.20
N ALA A 485 1.46 -5.98 -23.63
CA ALA A 485 2.19 -5.04 -24.47
C ALA A 485 1.97 -5.38 -25.96
N ILE A 486 1.52 -4.40 -26.71
CA ILE A 486 1.41 -4.46 -28.17
C ILE A 486 2.55 -3.60 -28.73
N VAL A 487 3.49 -4.25 -29.37
CA VAL A 487 4.78 -3.65 -29.77
C VAL A 487 4.87 -3.59 -31.29
N VAL A 488 5.27 -2.44 -31.81
CA VAL A 488 5.66 -2.26 -33.21
C VAL A 488 7.20 -2.34 -33.25
N PRO A 489 7.78 -3.38 -33.85
CA PRO A 489 9.22 -3.44 -34.05
C PRO A 489 9.69 -2.38 -35.04
N ASP A 490 10.94 -1.94 -34.90
CA ASP A 490 11.54 -1.08 -35.92
C ASP A 490 11.73 -1.82 -37.27
N ASN A 491 11.71 -1.08 -38.35
CA ASN A 491 11.69 -1.62 -39.73
C ASN A 491 12.76 -2.71 -39.95
N GLY A 492 12.31 -3.89 -40.39
CA GLY A 492 13.16 -5.03 -40.70
C GLY A 492 13.68 -5.80 -39.48
N LYS A 493 13.24 -5.48 -38.27
CA LYS A 493 13.66 -6.16 -37.04
C LYS A 493 12.67 -7.27 -36.63
N THR A 494 13.22 -8.38 -36.17
CA THR A 494 12.44 -9.48 -35.57
C THR A 494 12.74 -9.54 -34.08
N LEU A 495 11.76 -9.19 -33.26
CA LEU A 495 11.85 -9.23 -31.81
C LEU A 495 11.16 -10.49 -31.26
N LYS A 496 11.63 -10.95 -30.10
CA LYS A 496 10.98 -12.02 -29.33
C LYS A 496 10.53 -11.46 -27.97
N PRO A 497 9.38 -11.92 -27.43
CA PRO A 497 8.91 -11.47 -26.12
C PRO A 497 9.97 -11.57 -25.02
N ILE A 498 10.73 -12.65 -24.99
CA ILE A 498 11.79 -12.89 -24.00
C ILE A 498 12.91 -11.83 -24.06
N THR A 499 13.21 -11.29 -25.23
CA THR A 499 14.23 -10.24 -25.40
C THR A 499 13.81 -8.96 -24.69
N LEU A 500 12.54 -8.53 -24.88
CA LEU A 500 12.01 -7.34 -24.25
C LEU A 500 11.81 -7.52 -22.73
N LYS A 501 11.37 -8.71 -22.29
CA LYS A 501 11.29 -9.02 -20.85
C LYS A 501 12.67 -8.93 -20.18
N ARG A 502 13.71 -9.51 -20.80
CA ARG A 502 15.10 -9.40 -20.29
C ARG A 502 15.61 -7.97 -20.29
N PHE A 503 15.27 -7.20 -21.31
CA PHE A 503 15.62 -5.78 -21.34
C PHE A 503 15.01 -5.02 -20.18
N LEU A 504 13.70 -5.19 -19.90
CA LEU A 504 13.02 -4.55 -18.77
C LEU A 504 13.62 -4.97 -17.43
N HIS A 505 13.95 -6.25 -17.25
CA HIS A 505 14.68 -6.73 -16.06
C HIS A 505 16.04 -6.04 -15.91
N ALA A 506 16.79 -5.91 -17.03
CA ALA A 506 18.09 -5.24 -17.01
C ALA A 506 17.99 -3.74 -16.67
N GLN A 507 16.86 -3.11 -16.98
CA GLN A 507 16.55 -1.74 -16.53
C GLN A 507 16.21 -1.65 -15.04
N GLY A 508 16.03 -2.78 -14.36
CA GLY A 508 15.68 -2.82 -12.93
C GLY A 508 14.21 -2.56 -12.64
N LEU A 509 13.33 -2.82 -13.61
CA LEU A 509 11.88 -2.72 -13.43
C LEU A 509 11.40 -3.84 -12.50
N ALA A 510 10.43 -3.52 -11.63
CA ALA A 510 9.82 -4.49 -10.73
C ALA A 510 9.14 -5.63 -11.52
N GLU A 511 9.25 -6.87 -11.01
CA GLU A 511 8.78 -8.09 -11.69
C GLU A 511 7.29 -8.02 -12.07
N PHE A 512 6.45 -7.52 -11.17
CA PHE A 512 5.01 -7.43 -11.40
C PHE A 512 4.62 -6.45 -12.53
N LYS A 513 5.53 -5.55 -12.93
CA LYS A 513 5.35 -4.59 -14.03
C LYS A 513 5.80 -5.16 -15.39
N ILE A 514 6.56 -6.25 -15.38
CA ILE A 514 6.97 -6.91 -16.64
C ILE A 514 5.71 -7.43 -17.35
N PRO A 515 5.49 -7.09 -18.63
CA PRO A 515 4.27 -7.49 -19.32
C PRO A 515 4.05 -9.00 -19.31
N ASP A 516 2.83 -9.42 -18.91
CA ASP A 516 2.45 -10.84 -18.94
C ASP A 516 2.47 -11.37 -20.39
N HIS A 517 1.89 -10.59 -21.29
CA HIS A 517 1.83 -10.88 -22.73
C HIS A 517 2.52 -9.80 -23.55
N ILE A 518 3.16 -10.20 -24.64
CA ILE A 518 3.76 -9.30 -25.63
C ILE A 518 3.35 -9.79 -27.01
N HIS A 519 2.65 -8.94 -27.74
CA HIS A 519 2.27 -9.16 -29.14
C HIS A 519 2.98 -8.17 -30.04
N PHE A 520 3.30 -8.62 -31.27
CA PHE A 520 3.94 -7.78 -32.27
C PHE A 520 2.95 -7.48 -33.39
N VAL A 521 2.90 -6.22 -33.80
CA VAL A 521 2.02 -5.71 -34.86
C VAL A 521 2.82 -4.79 -35.79
N ASP A 522 2.31 -4.57 -37.01
CA ASP A 522 2.96 -3.67 -37.96
C ASP A 522 2.69 -2.19 -37.61
N GLU A 523 1.52 -1.89 -37.03
CA GLU A 523 1.15 -0.56 -36.56
C GLU A 523 0.14 -0.59 -35.41
N LEU A 524 0.13 0.44 -34.56
CA LEU A 524 -0.88 0.61 -33.53
C LEU A 524 -2.13 1.29 -34.09
N PRO A 525 -3.36 0.79 -33.72
CA PRO A 525 -4.60 1.43 -34.14
C PRO A 525 -4.72 2.83 -33.55
N LYS A 526 -5.14 3.80 -34.37
CA LYS A 526 -5.29 5.19 -33.94
C LYS A 526 -6.77 5.62 -33.90
N THR A 527 -7.09 6.48 -32.98
CA THR A 527 -8.38 7.20 -32.94
C THR A 527 -8.42 8.24 -34.07
N PRO A 528 -9.61 8.79 -34.42
CA PRO A 528 -9.73 9.86 -35.41
C PRO A 528 -8.87 11.11 -35.12
N VAL A 529 -8.49 11.31 -33.86
CA VAL A 529 -7.61 12.42 -33.44
C VAL A 529 -6.12 12.03 -33.34
N GLY A 530 -5.75 10.84 -33.88
CA GLY A 530 -4.36 10.40 -33.99
C GLY A 530 -3.75 9.75 -32.75
N LYS A 531 -4.50 9.58 -31.66
CA LYS A 531 -4.04 8.88 -30.44
C LYS A 531 -4.21 7.37 -30.57
N VAL A 532 -3.33 6.58 -29.92
CA VAL A 532 -3.47 5.12 -29.85
C VAL A 532 -4.83 4.74 -29.26
N ASN A 533 -5.55 3.87 -29.97
CA ASN A 533 -6.87 3.39 -29.53
C ASN A 533 -6.75 2.20 -28.57
N LYS A 534 -6.37 2.48 -27.33
CA LYS A 534 -6.22 1.45 -26.29
C LYS A 534 -7.52 0.72 -25.97
N LYS A 535 -8.69 1.36 -26.15
CA LYS A 535 -10.00 0.72 -25.98
C LYS A 535 -10.18 -0.42 -26.99
N TRP A 536 -9.84 -0.17 -28.24
CA TRP A 536 -9.89 -1.19 -29.29
C TRP A 536 -8.89 -2.33 -29.00
N LEU A 537 -7.65 -1.99 -28.62
CA LEU A 537 -6.63 -2.98 -28.24
C LEU A 537 -7.10 -3.90 -27.11
N ARG A 538 -7.70 -3.35 -26.06
CA ARG A 538 -8.28 -4.17 -24.98
C ARG A 538 -9.28 -5.18 -25.49
N THR A 539 -10.22 -4.75 -26.33
CA THR A 539 -11.25 -5.64 -26.88
C THR A 539 -10.63 -6.72 -27.76
N GLN A 540 -9.63 -6.38 -28.57
CA GLN A 540 -9.01 -7.29 -29.52
C GLN A 540 -8.16 -8.39 -28.84
N TYR A 541 -7.50 -8.08 -27.72
CA TYR A 541 -6.56 -8.97 -27.04
C TYR A 541 -7.12 -9.59 -25.74
N SER A 542 -8.40 -9.40 -25.43
CA SER A 542 -9.06 -9.97 -24.23
C SER A 542 -9.50 -11.46 -24.40
N HIS A 543 -9.00 -12.17 -25.41
CA HIS A 543 -9.37 -13.57 -25.68
C HIS A 543 -8.27 -14.55 -25.39
#